data_ea5d01a259e4df94d135ce27cffc5b99
#
_entry.id   ea5d01a259e4df94d135ce27cffc5b99
#
_cell.length_a   1.000
_cell.length_b   1.000
_cell.length_c   1.000
_cell.angle_alpha   90.00
_cell.angle_beta   90.00
_cell.angle_gamma   90.00
#
_symmetry.space_group_name_H-M   'P 1'
#
loop_
_entity.id
_entity.type
_entity.pdbx_description
1 polymer ?
#
loop_
_entity_poly.entity_id
_entity_poly.type
_entity_poly.pdbx_seq_one_letter_code
_entity_poly.pdbx_strand_id
1 'polypeptide(L)'
;MRYTKILNPALIAALLAPSLALLGCDSGSGDIMGNPTLDSGVDAGTPDAGTPDSGSPATDAPAADSAAPASDAGVVCPTNPPEVRITTDTITASTSWDCTHTYILDGASPTFVMAPAVLTIGPGTTIRGNNPQSAIIITRGARLEASGTAERPIVFTSNRPVGMRRSGDWGGVVLLGNASINDSANMTGANGTNQLEGIDSTDMRGRYGGGATPDDAYNCGTVRYVRIEFAGYTLSANNELNGLTVCACGTGTTLDYIQVHRGADDGVELFGGTANLRHLVSTQSDDDGLDWDQGWRGKGQFIVVQGPAMSGESDPSGIEADNDRDLATATPVSEPTIYNATILGPGNTVSIANNRAVVLRRGTAGRMANFIIGGFPVSGIDVRDAATFALATGATARLQFTSSLIWSNGPDGMQHFLDNAADTFDEAAWFTDAARANRVGVDPMLPAPFNATAPGLTPPAGSAATTGAATPPNDGFFDASATWLGALPPGVATNWMSGWTSFPAN
;
A
#
# COMPACT_ATOMS: atom_id res chain seq x y z
N MET A 1 6.78 -35.90 34.78
CA MET A 1 8.01 -35.36 35.39
C MET A 1 7.90 -33.85 35.40
N ARG A 2 7.91 -33.25 36.56
CA ARG A 2 7.82 -31.79 36.75
C ARG A 2 9.22 -31.21 36.65
N TYR A 3 9.44 -30.17 35.83
CA TYR A 3 10.63 -29.33 35.91
C TYR A 3 10.26 -27.95 36.41
N THR A 4 10.84 -27.60 37.54
CA THR A 4 10.69 -26.35 38.28
C THR A 4 11.59 -25.28 37.66
N LYS A 5 11.04 -24.10 37.40
CA LYS A 5 11.82 -22.92 37.04
C LYS A 5 12.47 -22.32 38.28
N ILE A 6 13.77 -22.07 38.21
CA ILE A 6 14.54 -21.31 39.20
C ILE A 6 14.61 -19.86 38.69
N LEU A 7 14.06 -18.95 39.48
CA LEU A 7 14.20 -17.51 39.39
C LEU A 7 15.52 -17.08 40.03
N ASN A 8 16.24 -16.17 39.38
CA ASN A 8 17.36 -15.47 40.02
C ASN A 8 17.11 -13.94 39.94
N PRO A 9 17.08 -13.16 41.02
CA PRO A 9 16.88 -11.74 41.05
C PRO A 9 18.18 -11.00 41.37
N ALA A 10 18.20 -9.70 41.02
CA ALA A 10 19.12 -8.63 41.37
C ALA A 10 20.00 -8.15 40.20
N LEU A 11 20.15 -6.86 39.95
CA LEU A 11 20.51 -5.76 40.84
C LEU A 11 19.99 -4.43 40.28
N ILE A 12 19.38 -3.62 41.16
CA ILE A 12 19.07 -2.21 41.00
C ILE A 12 20.36 -1.41 41.32
N ALA A 13 20.72 -0.48 40.44
CA ALA A 13 21.59 0.62 40.82
C ALA A 13 21.09 1.95 40.23
N ALA A 14 20.50 2.74 41.10
CA ALA A 14 20.18 4.15 40.87
C ALA A 14 21.46 5.01 40.95
N LEU A 15 21.61 5.98 40.04
CA LEU A 15 22.50 7.09 40.21
C LEU A 15 21.83 8.40 39.80
N LEU A 16 21.83 9.32 40.76
CA LEU A 16 21.24 10.64 40.76
C LEU A 16 21.99 11.64 39.85
N ALA A 17 21.22 12.65 39.44
CA ALA A 17 21.61 13.86 38.72
C ALA A 17 22.64 14.73 39.48
N PRO A 18 23.17 15.80 38.87
CA PRO A 18 22.57 17.10 39.14
C PRO A 18 22.42 18.05 37.94
N SER A 19 21.40 18.86 38.08
CA SER A 19 21.09 20.10 37.37
C SER A 19 22.18 21.16 37.49
N LEU A 20 22.40 21.91 36.40
CA LEU A 20 22.89 23.30 36.55
C LEU A 20 22.24 24.19 35.50
N ALA A 21 21.51 25.17 35.97
CA ALA A 21 20.99 26.31 35.25
C ALA A 21 22.05 27.42 35.23
N LEU A 22 21.99 28.33 34.25
CA LEU A 22 22.13 29.78 34.39
C LEU A 22 22.19 30.45 33.01
N LEU A 23 21.22 31.35 32.75
CA LEU A 23 21.36 32.81 32.48
C LEU A 23 22.14 33.16 31.18
N GLY A 24 21.71 33.99 30.29
CA GLY A 24 20.70 35.05 30.25
C GLY A 24 21.20 36.13 29.33
N CYS A 25 20.32 37.02 28.87
CA CYS A 25 20.55 38.36 28.29
C CYS A 25 21.08 38.43 26.85
N ASP A 26 20.73 39.36 26.02
CA ASP A 26 19.72 40.42 25.93
C ASP A 26 19.87 41.12 24.55
N SER A 27 18.76 41.70 24.09
CA SER A 27 18.60 42.91 23.30
C SER A 27 19.40 43.16 21.99
N GLY A 28 18.64 43.56 20.97
CA GLY A 28 19.15 44.33 19.84
C GLY A 28 18.07 44.62 18.81
N SER A 29 17.31 45.69 19.05
CA SER A 29 16.34 46.32 18.12
C SER A 29 17.00 46.91 16.90
N GLY A 30 16.25 46.97 15.78
CA GLY A 30 16.65 47.72 14.61
C GLY A 30 15.56 47.75 13.54
N ASP A 31 14.63 48.69 13.66
CA ASP A 31 13.73 49.13 12.58
C ASP A 31 14.53 49.59 11.36
N ILE A 32 13.97 49.43 10.17
CA ILE A 32 13.81 50.49 9.17
C ILE A 32 12.78 50.05 8.07
N MET A 33 11.89 51.00 7.81
CA MET A 33 10.81 51.05 6.84
C MET A 33 11.26 50.97 5.36
N GLY A 34 10.32 50.57 4.51
CA GLY A 34 10.42 50.82 3.09
C GLY A 34 9.24 50.24 2.28
N ASN A 35 8.11 50.96 2.28
CA ASN A 35 7.03 50.73 1.28
C ASN A 35 7.26 51.69 0.09
N PRO A 36 6.97 51.28 -1.13
CA PRO A 36 6.09 52.13 -1.93
C PRO A 36 5.02 51.36 -2.75
N THR A 37 3.80 51.88 -2.58
CA THR A 37 2.81 52.35 -3.58
C THR A 37 2.37 51.45 -4.74
N LEU A 38 1.07 51.29 -4.68
CA LEU A 38 0.03 51.01 -5.68
C LEU A 38 0.28 51.56 -7.09
N ASP A 39 -0.04 50.75 -8.09
CA ASP A 39 -0.59 51.29 -9.34
C ASP A 39 -1.85 50.50 -9.75
N SER A 40 -2.89 51.27 -10.03
CA SER A 40 -4.23 50.89 -10.38
C SER A 40 -4.42 50.92 -11.89
N GLY A 41 -4.71 49.77 -12.49
CA GLY A 41 -5.15 49.71 -13.89
C GLY A 41 -6.47 48.93 -13.99
N VAL A 42 -7.56 49.68 -14.08
CA VAL A 42 -8.91 49.15 -14.34
C VAL A 42 -9.08 49.12 -15.86
N ASP A 43 -9.39 47.98 -16.43
CA ASP A 43 -9.94 47.94 -17.78
C ASP A 43 -11.25 47.14 -17.80
N ALA A 44 -12.30 47.79 -18.26
CA ALA A 44 -13.66 47.33 -18.28
C ALA A 44 -14.01 46.73 -19.65
N GLY A 45 -14.12 45.39 -19.70
CA GLY A 45 -14.65 44.67 -20.87
C GLY A 45 -16.09 44.22 -20.66
N THR A 46 -16.97 44.64 -21.53
CA THR A 46 -18.41 44.36 -21.60
C THR A 46 -18.73 42.88 -21.79
N PRO A 47 -19.86 42.39 -21.22
CA PRO A 47 -20.28 40.98 -21.41
C PRO A 47 -21.03 40.79 -22.72
N ASP A 48 -20.63 39.80 -23.49
CA ASP A 48 -21.36 39.33 -24.67
C ASP A 48 -22.36 38.26 -24.30
N ALA A 49 -23.61 38.40 -24.74
CA ALA A 49 -24.73 37.53 -24.45
C ALA A 49 -24.80 36.42 -25.52
N GLY A 50 -24.30 35.23 -25.17
CA GLY A 50 -24.46 34.01 -25.97
C GLY A 50 -25.63 33.16 -25.53
N THR A 51 -26.49 32.81 -26.49
CA THR A 51 -27.68 31.97 -26.36
C THR A 51 -27.36 30.52 -25.87
N PRO A 52 -28.28 29.86 -25.10
CA PRO A 52 -28.06 28.49 -24.68
C PRO A 52 -28.28 27.52 -25.83
N ASP A 53 -27.27 26.71 -26.11
CA ASP A 53 -27.37 25.55 -27.01
C ASP A 53 -27.86 24.32 -26.22
N SER A 54 -28.94 23.71 -26.74
CA SER A 54 -29.57 22.51 -26.22
C SER A 54 -28.86 21.28 -26.76
N GLY A 55 -27.77 20.85 -26.10
CA GLY A 55 -27.08 19.61 -26.39
C GLY A 55 -27.56 18.44 -25.53
N SER A 56 -28.03 17.38 -26.15
CA SER A 56 -28.33 16.08 -25.52
C SER A 56 -27.12 15.53 -24.76
N PRO A 57 -27.32 14.75 -23.66
CA PRO A 57 -26.21 14.16 -22.93
C PRO A 57 -25.50 13.12 -23.80
N ALA A 58 -24.26 13.40 -24.13
CA ALA A 58 -23.34 12.41 -24.66
C ALA A 58 -23.04 11.37 -23.57
N THR A 59 -23.20 10.11 -23.90
CA THR A 59 -22.72 9.00 -23.07
C THR A 59 -21.20 9.04 -23.12
N ASP A 60 -20.57 9.57 -22.07
CA ASP A 60 -19.13 9.52 -21.92
C ASP A 60 -18.69 8.07 -21.72
N ALA A 61 -18.07 7.53 -22.77
CA ALA A 61 -17.18 6.39 -22.63
C ALA A 61 -15.99 6.81 -21.75
N PRO A 62 -15.44 5.91 -20.89
CA PRO A 62 -14.33 6.23 -20.03
C PRO A 62 -13.18 6.78 -20.86
N ALA A 63 -12.59 7.89 -20.39
CA ALA A 63 -11.48 8.57 -21.05
C ALA A 63 -10.40 7.57 -21.45
N ALA A 64 -10.07 7.53 -22.71
CA ALA A 64 -9.02 6.67 -23.24
C ALA A 64 -7.69 7.03 -22.57
N ASP A 65 -7.13 6.01 -21.90
CA ASP A 65 -5.87 6.02 -21.19
C ASP A 65 -4.72 6.47 -22.14
N SER A 66 -4.27 7.71 -21.98
CA SER A 66 -3.26 8.30 -22.85
C SER A 66 -1.86 7.96 -22.39
N ALA A 67 -1.43 6.75 -22.64
CA ALA A 67 -0.07 6.28 -22.92
C ALA A 67 -0.08 4.76 -23.09
N ALA A 68 -0.49 4.28 -24.24
CA ALA A 68 -0.10 2.92 -24.61
C ALA A 68 1.42 2.87 -24.71
N PRO A 69 2.10 1.95 -23.98
CA PRO A 69 3.52 1.72 -24.20
C PRO A 69 3.74 1.30 -25.65
N ALA A 70 4.92 1.60 -26.19
CA ALA A 70 5.32 1.28 -27.56
C ALA A 70 4.84 -0.14 -27.92
N SER A 71 4.07 -0.22 -28.98
CA SER A 71 3.31 -1.40 -29.38
C SER A 71 4.17 -2.67 -29.43
N ASP A 72 3.89 -3.61 -28.53
CA ASP A 72 4.28 -5.03 -28.61
C ASP A 72 3.39 -5.77 -29.66
N ALA A 73 2.96 -5.04 -30.66
CA ALA A 73 2.00 -5.48 -31.71
C ALA A 73 2.54 -6.57 -32.64
N GLY A 74 3.63 -7.26 -32.30
CA GLY A 74 4.26 -8.29 -33.10
C GLY A 74 4.78 -9.51 -32.37
N VAL A 75 4.87 -9.50 -31.03
CA VAL A 75 5.41 -10.65 -30.29
C VAL A 75 4.34 -11.73 -30.11
N VAL A 76 4.53 -12.88 -30.77
CA VAL A 76 3.69 -14.06 -30.60
C VAL A 76 4.24 -14.90 -29.45
N CYS A 77 3.48 -15.00 -28.38
CA CYS A 77 3.86 -15.83 -27.23
C CYS A 77 3.61 -17.31 -27.57
N PRO A 78 4.63 -18.19 -27.49
CA PRO A 78 4.43 -19.61 -27.66
C PRO A 78 3.64 -20.21 -26.50
N THR A 79 2.90 -21.30 -26.76
CA THR A 79 2.13 -21.99 -25.71
C THR A 79 3.01 -22.58 -24.62
N ASN A 80 4.22 -23.03 -24.97
CA ASN A 80 5.23 -23.56 -24.06
C ASN A 80 6.56 -22.84 -24.32
N PRO A 81 6.77 -21.65 -23.77
CA PRO A 81 8.00 -20.91 -23.98
C PRO A 81 9.18 -21.62 -23.35
N PRO A 82 10.36 -21.65 -24.01
CA PRO A 82 11.56 -22.21 -23.45
C PRO A 82 11.96 -21.47 -22.17
N GLU A 83 12.60 -22.20 -21.25
CA GLU A 83 13.07 -21.62 -19.99
C GLU A 83 14.43 -20.95 -20.14
N VAL A 84 14.57 -19.77 -19.55
CA VAL A 84 15.84 -19.07 -19.35
C VAL A 84 16.10 -18.97 -17.86
N ARG A 85 17.20 -19.56 -17.37
CA ARG A 85 17.57 -19.51 -15.95
C ARG A 85 18.43 -18.30 -15.67
N ILE A 86 17.98 -17.48 -14.72
CA ILE A 86 18.71 -16.32 -14.21
C ILE A 86 19.45 -16.77 -12.95
N THR A 87 20.73 -17.01 -13.08
CA THR A 87 21.61 -17.47 -12.00
C THR A 87 22.53 -16.38 -11.47
N THR A 88 22.54 -15.21 -12.13
CA THR A 88 23.31 -14.04 -11.68
C THR A 88 22.59 -13.33 -10.54
N ASP A 89 23.35 -12.82 -9.61
CA ASP A 89 22.88 -11.94 -8.54
C ASP A 89 22.78 -10.46 -8.97
N THR A 90 23.25 -10.10 -10.17
CA THR A 90 23.23 -8.73 -10.67
C THR A 90 22.91 -8.63 -12.16
N ILE A 91 22.08 -7.64 -12.50
CA ILE A 91 21.80 -7.16 -13.86
C ILE A 91 22.35 -5.73 -13.95
N THR A 92 23.45 -5.53 -14.65
CA THR A 92 24.15 -4.24 -14.74
C THR A 92 23.92 -3.51 -16.07
N ALA A 93 23.34 -4.16 -17.05
CA ALA A 93 22.97 -3.60 -18.35
C ALA A 93 21.44 -3.68 -18.55
N SER A 94 20.87 -2.68 -19.19
CA SER A 94 19.45 -2.69 -19.54
C SER A 94 19.11 -3.94 -20.35
N THR A 95 18.05 -4.64 -19.94
CA THR A 95 17.67 -5.96 -20.43
C THR A 95 16.17 -6.01 -20.62
N SER A 96 15.72 -6.74 -21.65
CA SER A 96 14.30 -6.96 -21.92
C SER A 96 13.96 -8.45 -21.81
N TRP A 97 12.86 -8.72 -21.09
CA TRP A 97 12.23 -10.04 -20.99
C TRP A 97 10.86 -9.97 -21.67
N ASP A 98 10.56 -10.97 -22.47
CA ASP A 98 9.28 -11.05 -23.18
C ASP A 98 8.68 -12.46 -23.09
N CYS A 99 7.45 -12.60 -23.54
CA CYS A 99 6.69 -13.86 -23.44
C CYS A 99 7.20 -14.99 -24.34
N THR A 100 8.24 -14.78 -25.15
CA THR A 100 8.85 -15.87 -25.95
C THR A 100 9.64 -16.83 -25.07
N HIS A 101 9.90 -16.44 -23.81
CA HIS A 101 10.58 -17.26 -22.81
C HIS A 101 9.84 -17.23 -21.47
N THR A 102 10.05 -18.27 -20.66
CA THR A 102 9.77 -18.26 -19.22
C THR A 102 11.09 -18.04 -18.49
N TYR A 103 11.15 -17.06 -17.61
CA TYR A 103 12.35 -16.72 -16.85
C TYR A 103 12.30 -17.38 -15.47
N ILE A 104 13.33 -18.12 -15.10
CA ILE A 104 13.44 -18.79 -13.81
C ILE A 104 14.51 -18.10 -12.98
N LEU A 105 14.11 -17.47 -11.88
CA LEU A 105 15.04 -16.91 -10.90
C LEU A 105 15.66 -18.07 -10.11
N ASP A 106 16.88 -18.45 -10.43
CA ASP A 106 17.56 -19.67 -9.95
C ASP A 106 18.88 -19.38 -9.22
N GLY A 107 19.09 -18.11 -8.85
CA GLY A 107 20.22 -17.70 -7.99
C GLY A 107 20.05 -18.17 -6.54
N ALA A 108 21.17 -18.29 -5.81
CA ALA A 108 21.18 -18.55 -4.37
C ALA A 108 20.90 -17.30 -3.52
N SER A 109 20.71 -16.15 -4.16
CA SER A 109 20.44 -14.83 -3.57
C SER A 109 19.49 -14.06 -4.48
N PRO A 110 18.91 -12.94 -4.02
CA PRO A 110 18.14 -12.04 -4.86
C PRO A 110 18.91 -11.58 -6.10
N THR A 111 18.18 -11.31 -7.18
CA THR A 111 18.74 -10.67 -8.39
C THR A 111 18.56 -9.16 -8.29
N PHE A 112 19.66 -8.43 -8.17
CA PHE A 112 19.66 -6.97 -8.11
C PHE A 112 19.77 -6.37 -9.51
N VAL A 113 18.83 -5.52 -9.89
CA VAL A 113 18.95 -4.66 -11.07
C VAL A 113 19.68 -3.39 -10.65
N MET A 114 20.89 -3.24 -11.14
CA MET A 114 21.82 -2.20 -10.70
C MET A 114 21.73 -0.94 -11.56
N ALA A 115 21.84 0.22 -10.92
CA ALA A 115 21.90 1.50 -11.64
C ALA A 115 23.03 1.49 -12.70
N PRO A 116 22.83 2.08 -13.89
CA PRO A 116 21.60 2.73 -14.38
C PRO A 116 20.70 1.81 -15.22
N ALA A 117 20.77 0.50 -15.01
CA ALA A 117 20.05 -0.48 -15.83
C ALA A 117 18.52 -0.33 -15.69
N VAL A 118 17.82 -0.64 -16.77
CA VAL A 118 16.37 -0.80 -16.82
C VAL A 118 16.05 -2.25 -17.16
N LEU A 119 15.27 -2.90 -16.29
CA LEU A 119 14.66 -4.19 -16.61
C LEU A 119 13.28 -3.94 -17.23
N THR A 120 13.14 -4.23 -18.52
CA THR A 120 11.87 -4.13 -19.23
C THR A 120 11.22 -5.50 -19.33
N ILE A 121 9.95 -5.62 -18.95
CA ILE A 121 9.20 -6.88 -19.02
C ILE A 121 7.93 -6.64 -19.84
N GLY A 122 7.82 -7.37 -20.95
CA GLY A 122 6.71 -7.23 -21.89
C GLY A 122 5.45 -8.04 -21.51
N PRO A 123 4.29 -7.71 -22.13
CA PRO A 123 3.02 -8.36 -21.86
C PRO A 123 3.03 -9.88 -22.05
N GLY A 124 2.40 -10.61 -21.12
CA GLY A 124 2.30 -12.07 -21.15
C GLY A 124 3.55 -12.83 -20.68
N THR A 125 4.59 -12.13 -20.25
CA THR A 125 5.81 -12.75 -19.74
C THR A 125 5.54 -13.45 -18.39
N THR A 126 6.12 -14.63 -18.22
CA THR A 126 6.08 -15.38 -16.96
C THR A 126 7.47 -15.44 -16.36
N ILE A 127 7.57 -15.05 -15.09
CA ILE A 127 8.78 -15.13 -14.27
C ILE A 127 8.47 -16.05 -13.08
N ARG A 128 9.36 -17.01 -12.81
CA ARG A 128 9.17 -17.98 -11.71
C ARG A 128 10.31 -17.93 -10.73
N GLY A 129 10.02 -17.79 -9.46
CA GLY A 129 10.99 -17.95 -8.39
C GLY A 129 11.20 -19.42 -8.05
N ASN A 130 12.47 -19.87 -8.01
CA ASN A 130 12.82 -21.28 -7.83
C ASN A 130 13.10 -21.67 -6.37
N ASN A 131 13.32 -20.71 -5.51
CA ASN A 131 13.58 -20.91 -4.09
C ASN A 131 13.18 -19.66 -3.29
N PRO A 132 13.02 -19.76 -1.96
CA PRO A 132 12.57 -18.64 -1.12
C PRO A 132 13.45 -17.38 -1.21
N GLN A 133 14.73 -17.50 -1.48
CA GLN A 133 15.64 -16.36 -1.61
C GLN A 133 15.61 -15.72 -3.02
N SER A 134 14.92 -16.33 -3.98
CA SER A 134 14.74 -15.73 -5.30
C SER A 134 13.85 -14.48 -5.19
N ALA A 135 14.40 -13.32 -5.48
CA ALA A 135 13.65 -12.06 -5.55
C ALA A 135 14.22 -11.19 -6.67
N ILE A 136 13.44 -10.20 -7.12
CA ILE A 136 13.95 -9.13 -7.98
C ILE A 136 13.99 -7.86 -7.16
N ILE A 137 15.18 -7.27 -7.01
CA ILE A 137 15.40 -6.02 -6.29
C ILE A 137 15.89 -4.96 -7.26
N ILE A 138 15.08 -3.93 -7.47
CA ILE A 138 15.44 -2.77 -8.28
C ILE A 138 16.15 -1.76 -7.39
N THR A 139 17.44 -1.57 -7.57
CA THR A 139 18.23 -0.68 -6.71
C THR A 139 18.02 0.79 -7.06
N ARG A 140 18.35 1.70 -6.16
CA ARG A 140 18.30 3.13 -6.44
C ARG A 140 19.06 3.47 -7.71
N GLY A 141 18.44 4.22 -8.62
CA GLY A 141 19.00 4.58 -9.92
C GLY A 141 18.75 3.58 -11.04
N ALA A 142 18.25 2.38 -10.72
CA ALA A 142 17.71 1.44 -11.71
C ALA A 142 16.17 1.62 -11.84
N ARG A 143 15.54 0.94 -12.81
CA ARG A 143 14.08 0.95 -13.01
C ARG A 143 13.55 -0.40 -13.43
N LEU A 144 12.28 -0.63 -13.08
CA LEU A 144 11.47 -1.73 -13.59
C LEU A 144 10.40 -1.17 -14.53
N GLU A 145 10.44 -1.56 -15.80
CA GLU A 145 9.38 -1.25 -16.77
C GLU A 145 8.59 -2.52 -17.09
N ALA A 146 7.67 -2.88 -16.19
CA ALA A 146 6.83 -4.06 -16.29
C ALA A 146 5.40 -3.64 -16.66
N SER A 147 5.10 -3.65 -17.96
CA SER A 147 3.81 -3.22 -18.50
C SER A 147 3.13 -4.35 -19.26
N GLY A 148 2.20 -5.05 -18.57
CA GLY A 148 1.28 -6.00 -19.18
C GLY A 148 0.05 -5.33 -19.78
N THR A 149 -0.92 -6.16 -20.19
CA THR A 149 -2.28 -5.74 -20.58
C THR A 149 -3.31 -6.62 -19.87
N ALA A 150 -4.58 -6.23 -19.91
CA ALA A 150 -5.64 -7.05 -19.32
C ALA A 150 -5.71 -8.45 -19.94
N GLU A 151 -5.46 -8.57 -21.24
CA GLU A 151 -5.47 -9.85 -21.97
C GLU A 151 -4.16 -10.62 -21.79
N ARG A 152 -3.06 -9.93 -21.50
CA ARG A 152 -1.71 -10.48 -21.40
C ARG A 152 -0.97 -9.91 -20.18
N PRO A 153 -1.44 -10.21 -18.95
CA PRO A 153 -0.75 -9.75 -17.75
C PRO A 153 0.65 -10.38 -17.64
N ILE A 154 1.56 -9.67 -16.99
CA ILE A 154 2.85 -10.22 -16.57
C ILE A 154 2.61 -11.03 -15.30
N VAL A 155 3.23 -12.20 -15.19
CA VAL A 155 3.02 -13.09 -14.04
C VAL A 155 4.35 -13.45 -13.39
N PHE A 156 4.53 -12.99 -12.15
CA PHE A 156 5.56 -13.49 -11.26
C PHE A 156 4.94 -14.56 -10.35
N THR A 157 5.51 -15.75 -10.29
CA THR A 157 4.89 -16.86 -9.56
C THR A 157 5.93 -17.89 -9.09
N SER A 158 5.48 -18.90 -8.33
CA SER A 158 6.30 -20.02 -7.89
C SER A 158 6.71 -20.93 -9.07
N ASN A 159 7.95 -21.42 -9.05
CA ASN A 159 8.42 -22.48 -9.97
C ASN A 159 7.95 -23.89 -9.59
N ARG A 160 7.24 -24.04 -8.46
CA ARG A 160 6.64 -25.34 -8.12
C ARG A 160 5.51 -25.69 -9.06
N PRO A 161 5.25 -26.99 -9.26
CA PRO A 161 4.10 -27.45 -10.03
C PRO A 161 2.77 -26.89 -9.47
N VAL A 162 1.82 -26.60 -10.34
CA VAL A 162 0.44 -26.29 -9.94
C VAL A 162 -0.10 -27.38 -9.01
N GLY A 163 -0.77 -27.00 -7.95
CA GLY A 163 -1.22 -27.90 -6.88
C GLY A 163 -0.19 -28.12 -5.75
N MET A 164 1.02 -27.58 -5.89
CA MET A 164 2.09 -27.69 -4.88
C MET A 164 2.66 -26.31 -4.45
N ARG A 165 2.13 -25.23 -5.03
CA ARG A 165 2.55 -23.87 -4.72
C ARG A 165 2.01 -23.43 -3.37
N ARG A 166 2.75 -22.59 -2.68
CA ARG A 166 2.35 -22.01 -1.39
C ARG A 166 3.00 -20.66 -1.20
N SER A 167 2.46 -19.87 -0.28
CA SER A 167 3.08 -18.64 0.23
C SER A 167 4.55 -18.89 0.59
N GLY A 168 5.44 -17.95 0.29
CA GLY A 168 6.87 -18.06 0.60
C GLY A 168 7.69 -18.94 -0.33
N ASP A 169 7.16 -19.39 -1.45
CA ASP A 169 7.95 -20.18 -2.41
C ASP A 169 9.08 -19.37 -3.05
N TRP A 170 8.99 -18.03 -3.06
CA TRP A 170 9.99 -17.09 -3.55
C TRP A 170 9.86 -15.72 -2.89
N GLY A 171 10.89 -14.85 -3.00
CA GLY A 171 11.01 -13.66 -2.16
C GLY A 171 10.15 -12.45 -2.57
N GLY A 172 9.75 -12.31 -3.85
CA GLY A 172 8.93 -11.16 -4.29
C GLY A 172 9.66 -10.13 -5.15
N VAL A 173 9.01 -8.96 -5.31
CA VAL A 173 9.49 -7.83 -6.11
C VAL A 173 9.71 -6.62 -5.22
N VAL A 174 10.89 -6.01 -5.30
CA VAL A 174 11.29 -4.87 -4.46
C VAL A 174 11.72 -3.69 -5.34
N LEU A 175 11.20 -2.51 -5.04
CA LEU A 175 11.55 -1.24 -5.68
C LEU A 175 12.21 -0.31 -4.65
N LEU A 176 13.47 0.06 -4.87
CA LEU A 176 14.22 0.96 -3.99
C LEU A 176 14.40 2.33 -4.64
N GLY A 177 13.80 3.35 -4.07
CA GLY A 177 13.79 4.71 -4.57
C GLY A 177 14.62 5.69 -3.73
N ASN A 178 14.49 6.95 -4.10
CA ASN A 178 15.25 8.07 -3.56
C ASN A 178 14.34 9.20 -3.01
N ALA A 179 13.06 8.92 -2.78
CA ALA A 179 12.14 9.86 -2.14
C ALA A 179 12.42 9.99 -0.64
N SER A 180 11.73 10.92 0.02
CA SER A 180 11.89 11.13 1.45
C SER A 180 11.23 10.03 2.28
N ILE A 181 11.92 9.65 3.35
CA ILE A 181 11.43 8.76 4.40
C ILE A 181 11.62 9.43 5.77
N ASN A 182 10.94 8.93 6.80
CA ASN A 182 11.03 9.46 8.15
C ASN A 182 11.72 8.52 9.14
N ASP A 183 12.33 7.44 8.69
CA ASP A 183 12.95 6.48 9.61
C ASP A 183 13.95 7.17 10.53
N SER A 184 13.66 7.13 11.83
CA SER A 184 14.42 7.84 12.87
C SER A 184 15.34 6.93 13.67
N ALA A 185 15.07 5.63 13.78
CA ALA A 185 15.77 4.75 14.70
C ALA A 185 16.79 3.82 14.03
N ASN A 186 16.47 3.34 12.85
CA ASN A 186 17.31 2.41 12.09
C ASN A 186 18.08 3.07 10.97
N MET A 187 18.30 4.39 11.06
CA MET A 187 19.12 5.11 10.11
C MET A 187 20.56 4.59 10.12
N THR A 188 20.80 3.54 9.38
CA THR A 188 22.13 2.99 9.15
C THR A 188 22.92 3.79 8.13
N GLY A 189 22.51 5.02 7.88
CA GLY A 189 23.13 5.93 6.92
C GLY A 189 23.01 7.39 7.35
N ALA A 190 23.26 8.32 6.44
CA ALA A 190 22.91 9.72 6.64
C ALA A 190 21.38 9.85 6.77
N ASN A 191 20.92 10.84 7.53
CA ASN A 191 19.50 11.13 7.77
C ASN A 191 18.64 10.93 6.51
N GLY A 192 17.53 10.19 6.63
CA GLY A 192 16.59 9.94 5.53
C GLY A 192 16.99 8.82 4.57
N THR A 193 17.85 7.88 4.99
CA THR A 193 18.09 6.62 4.26
C THR A 193 17.91 5.43 5.19
N ASN A 194 17.41 4.32 4.65
CA ASN A 194 17.31 3.07 5.38
C ASN A 194 17.79 1.88 4.53
N GLN A 195 17.81 0.71 5.11
CA GLN A 195 18.21 -0.55 4.51
C GLN A 195 17.00 -1.47 4.36
N LEU A 196 16.88 -2.10 3.21
CA LEU A 196 15.88 -3.13 2.97
C LEU A 196 16.07 -4.28 3.97
N GLU A 197 15.00 -4.72 4.55
CA GLU A 197 14.95 -5.84 5.47
C GLU A 197 15.57 -7.10 4.85
N GLY A 198 16.23 -7.88 5.66
CA GLY A 198 16.89 -9.10 5.23
C GLY A 198 18.13 -8.94 4.33
N ILE A 199 18.48 -7.74 3.92
CA ILE A 199 19.72 -7.45 3.20
C ILE A 199 20.76 -6.91 4.19
N ASP A 200 21.96 -7.48 4.16
CA ASP A 200 23.07 -7.09 5.06
C ASP A 200 23.24 -5.55 5.08
N SER A 201 23.33 -4.98 6.27
CA SER A 201 23.42 -3.53 6.45
C SER A 201 24.62 -2.87 5.78
N THR A 202 25.64 -3.64 5.42
CA THR A 202 26.82 -3.19 4.67
C THR A 202 26.64 -3.30 3.15
N ASP A 203 25.63 -4.03 2.69
CA ASP A 203 25.34 -4.15 1.26
C ASP A 203 24.57 -2.94 0.73
N MET A 204 25.28 -2.02 0.12
CA MET A 204 24.70 -0.77 -0.40
C MET A 204 23.62 -0.96 -1.47
N ARG A 205 23.48 -2.19 -2.02
CA ARG A 205 22.44 -2.52 -3.01
C ARG A 205 21.04 -2.50 -2.38
N GLY A 206 20.93 -2.73 -1.07
CA GLY A 206 19.69 -2.69 -0.32
C GLY A 206 19.28 -1.30 0.19
N ARG A 207 20.07 -0.24 -0.07
CA ARG A 207 19.77 1.10 0.44
C ARG A 207 18.64 1.79 -0.31
N TYR A 208 17.75 2.47 0.44
CA TYR A 208 16.69 3.34 -0.09
C TYR A 208 16.60 4.66 0.67
N GLY A 209 15.78 5.59 0.16
CA GLY A 209 15.63 6.93 0.70
C GLY A 209 16.64 7.93 0.14
N GLY A 210 16.22 9.20 0.07
CA GLY A 210 16.99 10.27 -0.58
C GLY A 210 18.03 10.94 0.30
N GLY A 211 18.09 10.61 1.57
CA GLY A 211 19.02 11.24 2.50
C GLY A 211 18.83 12.74 2.62
N ALA A 212 19.92 13.50 2.48
CA ALA A 212 19.90 14.97 2.55
C ALA A 212 19.25 15.64 1.32
N THR A 213 19.05 14.92 0.23
CA THR A 213 18.50 15.46 -1.04
C THR A 213 17.45 14.51 -1.63
N PRO A 214 16.32 14.30 -0.90
CA PRO A 214 15.28 13.41 -1.38
C PRO A 214 14.59 13.96 -2.64
N ASP A 215 14.13 13.06 -3.50
CA ASP A 215 13.36 13.37 -4.69
C ASP A 215 11.97 12.73 -4.59
N ASP A 216 10.98 13.47 -4.13
CA ASP A 216 9.60 12.99 -4.01
C ASP A 216 8.90 12.79 -5.36
N ALA A 217 9.53 13.19 -6.47
CA ALA A 217 9.10 12.86 -7.84
C ALA A 217 9.88 11.65 -8.42
N TYR A 218 10.70 10.97 -7.62
CA TYR A 218 11.54 9.86 -8.08
C TYR A 218 10.71 8.79 -8.79
N ASN A 219 11.29 8.25 -9.88
CA ASN A 219 10.65 7.24 -10.71
C ASN A 219 11.37 5.89 -10.55
N CYS A 220 10.76 4.96 -9.83
CA CYS A 220 11.21 3.57 -9.73
C CYS A 220 10.87 2.73 -10.97
N GLY A 221 10.04 3.27 -11.88
CA GLY A 221 9.56 2.60 -13.10
C GLY A 221 8.06 2.43 -13.14
N THR A 222 7.63 1.42 -13.89
CA THR A 222 6.22 1.09 -14.12
C THR A 222 5.95 -0.35 -13.73
N VAL A 223 4.92 -0.58 -12.92
CA VAL A 223 4.34 -1.89 -12.61
C VAL A 223 2.86 -1.83 -12.95
N ARG A 224 2.48 -2.43 -14.08
CA ARG A 224 1.12 -2.33 -14.59
C ARG A 224 0.64 -3.65 -15.22
N TYR A 225 -0.58 -4.07 -14.87
CA TYR A 225 -1.12 -5.40 -15.21
C TYR A 225 -0.14 -6.53 -14.85
N VAL A 226 0.25 -6.54 -13.60
CA VAL A 226 1.20 -7.49 -13.03
C VAL A 226 0.53 -8.30 -11.93
N ARG A 227 0.71 -9.63 -11.98
CA ARG A 227 0.37 -10.53 -10.88
C ARG A 227 1.64 -11.01 -10.20
N ILE A 228 1.64 -11.00 -8.87
CA ILE A 228 2.69 -11.53 -8.01
C ILE A 228 2.03 -12.58 -7.12
N GLU A 229 2.40 -13.83 -7.31
CA GLU A 229 1.72 -14.98 -6.69
C GLU A 229 2.70 -15.81 -5.87
N PHE A 230 2.30 -16.25 -4.66
CA PHE A 230 3.06 -17.14 -3.79
C PHE A 230 4.43 -16.60 -3.35
N ALA A 231 4.54 -15.29 -3.29
CA ALA A 231 5.75 -14.56 -2.90
C ALA A 231 5.82 -14.33 -1.38
N GLY A 232 6.81 -13.54 -0.97
CA GLY A 232 7.09 -13.24 0.44
C GLY A 232 7.98 -14.29 1.06
N TYR A 233 8.93 -13.91 1.89
CA TYR A 233 9.79 -14.88 2.55
C TYR A 233 10.35 -14.34 3.85
N THR A 234 10.12 -15.03 4.94
CA THR A 234 10.72 -14.74 6.24
C THR A 234 12.19 -15.12 6.24
N LEU A 235 13.08 -14.14 6.14
CA LEU A 235 14.53 -14.32 6.21
C LEU A 235 14.99 -14.62 7.64
N SER A 236 14.39 -13.95 8.62
CA SER A 236 14.53 -14.17 10.07
C SER A 236 13.37 -13.44 10.77
N ALA A 237 13.17 -13.67 12.05
CA ALA A 237 12.13 -12.96 12.82
C ALA A 237 12.26 -11.42 12.65
N ASN A 238 11.21 -10.76 12.21
CA ASN A 238 11.10 -9.35 11.86
C ASN A 238 12.06 -8.92 10.72
N ASN A 239 12.28 -9.80 9.75
CA ASN A 239 13.00 -9.52 8.51
C ASN A 239 12.37 -10.35 7.40
N GLU A 240 11.33 -9.84 6.85
CA GLU A 240 10.48 -10.47 5.86
C GLU A 240 10.60 -9.73 4.51
N LEU A 241 10.34 -10.45 3.44
CA LEU A 241 10.10 -9.86 2.11
C LEU A 241 8.63 -10.03 1.76
N ASN A 242 8.02 -8.97 1.33
CA ASN A 242 6.60 -8.92 0.92
C ASN A 242 6.38 -9.43 -0.50
N GLY A 243 5.12 -9.53 -0.89
CA GLY A 243 4.80 -9.76 -2.30
C GLY A 243 5.35 -8.65 -3.19
N LEU A 244 5.02 -7.41 -2.88
CA LEU A 244 5.58 -6.19 -3.49
C LEU A 244 6.02 -5.22 -2.40
N THR A 245 7.31 -4.95 -2.32
CA THR A 245 7.88 -3.96 -1.41
C THR A 245 8.25 -2.68 -2.18
N VAL A 246 7.78 -1.53 -1.72
CA VAL A 246 8.00 -0.22 -2.36
C VAL A 246 8.65 0.74 -1.37
N CYS A 247 9.96 0.91 -1.47
CA CYS A 247 10.74 1.73 -0.56
C CYS A 247 11.10 3.07 -1.19
N ALA A 248 10.66 4.18 -0.61
CA ALA A 248 11.01 5.55 -1.02
C ALA A 248 10.86 5.82 -2.52
N CYS A 249 9.87 5.23 -3.18
CA CYS A 249 9.50 5.60 -4.54
C CYS A 249 8.68 6.89 -4.54
N GLY A 250 8.87 7.72 -5.57
CA GLY A 250 8.21 9.02 -5.72
C GLY A 250 7.01 9.00 -6.67
N THR A 251 6.37 10.16 -6.84
CA THR A 251 5.18 10.33 -7.70
C THR A 251 5.42 10.02 -9.18
N GLY A 252 6.68 9.94 -9.63
CA GLY A 252 7.02 9.51 -10.99
C GLY A 252 6.86 8.02 -11.23
N THR A 253 6.64 7.22 -10.18
CA THR A 253 6.46 5.77 -10.28
C THR A 253 5.01 5.45 -10.63
N THR A 254 4.80 4.50 -11.54
CA THR A 254 3.46 4.00 -11.90
C THR A 254 3.22 2.64 -11.23
N LEU A 255 2.23 2.58 -10.32
CA LEU A 255 1.75 1.37 -9.68
C LEU A 255 0.25 1.24 -9.98
N ASP A 256 -0.12 0.46 -10.99
CA ASP A 256 -1.50 0.39 -11.49
C ASP A 256 -1.86 -1.01 -12.01
N TYR A 257 -3.04 -1.51 -11.70
CA TYR A 257 -3.48 -2.88 -12.02
C TYR A 257 -2.48 -3.94 -11.51
N ILE A 258 -2.29 -3.98 -10.21
CA ILE A 258 -1.39 -4.92 -9.53
C ILE A 258 -2.22 -5.92 -8.74
N GLN A 259 -1.92 -7.21 -8.89
CA GLN A 259 -2.43 -8.24 -8.01
C GLN A 259 -1.28 -8.88 -7.23
N VAL A 260 -1.40 -8.94 -5.91
CA VAL A 260 -0.61 -9.83 -5.06
C VAL A 260 -1.53 -10.92 -4.51
N HIS A 261 -1.11 -12.17 -4.61
CA HIS A 261 -1.94 -13.30 -4.18
C HIS A 261 -1.10 -14.33 -3.45
N ARG A 262 -1.48 -14.63 -2.20
CA ARG A 262 -0.80 -15.58 -1.32
C ARG A 262 0.66 -15.21 -1.04
N GLY A 263 0.88 -14.02 -0.48
CA GLY A 263 2.13 -13.63 0.17
C GLY A 263 2.34 -14.44 1.47
N ALA A 264 3.59 -14.70 1.86
CA ALA A 264 3.92 -15.29 3.16
C ALA A 264 4.09 -14.23 4.25
N ASP A 265 4.12 -13.00 3.85
CA ASP A 265 4.16 -11.78 4.62
C ASP A 265 3.13 -10.84 4.01
N ASP A 266 3.37 -9.54 3.93
CA ASP A 266 2.41 -8.62 3.35
C ASP A 266 2.17 -8.83 1.87
N GLY A 267 0.98 -8.41 1.45
CA GLY A 267 0.68 -8.29 0.02
C GLY A 267 1.51 -7.16 -0.60
N VAL A 268 1.30 -5.95 -0.13
CA VAL A 268 2.05 -4.75 -0.55
C VAL A 268 2.45 -3.94 0.66
N GLU A 269 3.73 -3.60 0.78
CA GLU A 269 4.21 -2.71 1.82
C GLU A 269 4.94 -1.50 1.23
N LEU A 270 4.67 -0.31 1.79
CA LEU A 270 5.19 0.99 1.34
C LEU A 270 6.00 1.67 2.44
N PHE A 271 7.32 1.64 2.31
CA PHE A 271 8.25 2.31 3.21
C PHE A 271 8.54 3.74 2.74
N GLY A 272 7.80 4.69 3.24
CA GLY A 272 7.98 6.11 2.92
C GLY A 272 7.74 6.48 1.45
N GLY A 273 8.19 7.65 1.05
CA GLY A 273 8.01 8.19 -0.29
C GLY A 273 6.60 8.70 -0.58
N THR A 274 6.32 8.87 -1.86
CA THR A 274 5.09 9.51 -2.37
C THR A 274 4.48 8.77 -3.56
N ALA A 275 4.89 7.53 -3.81
CA ALA A 275 4.33 6.72 -4.89
C ALA A 275 2.82 6.55 -4.72
N ASN A 276 2.09 6.68 -5.83
CA ASN A 276 0.65 6.50 -5.86
C ASN A 276 0.29 5.08 -6.30
N LEU A 277 -0.78 4.51 -5.73
CA LEU A 277 -1.23 3.15 -5.96
C LEU A 277 -2.68 3.13 -6.46
N ARG A 278 -2.91 2.50 -7.62
CA ARG A 278 -4.23 2.42 -8.21
C ARG A 278 -4.54 1.00 -8.67
N HIS A 279 -5.81 0.58 -8.58
CA HIS A 279 -6.28 -0.75 -8.97
C HIS A 279 -5.42 -1.89 -8.36
N LEU A 280 -5.35 -1.91 -7.02
CA LEU A 280 -4.68 -2.98 -6.27
C LEU A 280 -5.67 -4.10 -5.93
N VAL A 281 -5.24 -5.34 -6.09
CA VAL A 281 -5.88 -6.55 -5.57
C VAL A 281 -4.87 -7.31 -4.72
N SER A 282 -4.98 -7.24 -3.40
CA SER A 282 -4.16 -8.04 -2.46
C SER A 282 -5.03 -9.09 -1.78
N THR A 283 -4.69 -10.35 -1.96
CA THR A 283 -5.56 -11.43 -1.48
C THR A 283 -4.77 -12.58 -0.89
N GLN A 284 -5.23 -13.08 0.26
CA GLN A 284 -4.70 -14.27 0.92
C GLN A 284 -3.22 -14.16 1.32
N SER A 285 -2.70 -12.96 1.58
CA SER A 285 -1.39 -12.76 2.21
C SER A 285 -1.45 -13.17 3.68
N ASP A 286 -0.38 -13.77 4.20
CA ASP A 286 -0.39 -14.39 5.52
C ASP A 286 -0.32 -13.35 6.64
N ASP A 287 0.26 -12.16 6.41
CA ASP A 287 0.20 -11.00 7.29
C ASP A 287 -0.75 -9.93 6.73
N ASP A 288 -0.31 -8.75 6.42
CA ASP A 288 -1.19 -7.65 6.03
C ASP A 288 -1.52 -7.64 4.53
N GLY A 289 -2.70 -7.15 4.19
CA GLY A 289 -3.06 -6.98 2.79
C GLY A 289 -2.37 -5.78 2.16
N LEU A 290 -2.29 -4.69 2.91
CA LEU A 290 -1.61 -3.44 2.57
C LEU A 290 -1.01 -2.85 3.84
N ASP A 291 0.29 -2.65 3.87
CA ASP A 291 0.97 -1.95 4.95
C ASP A 291 1.67 -0.67 4.47
N TRP A 292 1.80 0.30 5.36
CA TRP A 292 2.65 1.46 5.17
C TRP A 292 3.33 1.93 6.45
N ASP A 293 4.58 2.35 6.30
CA ASP A 293 5.41 2.90 7.36
C ASP A 293 6.32 4.03 6.82
N GLN A 294 7.18 4.55 7.67
CA GLN A 294 8.29 5.46 7.35
C GLN A 294 7.91 6.72 6.56
N GLY A 295 6.68 7.24 6.78
CA GLY A 295 6.25 8.50 6.19
C GLY A 295 5.73 8.41 4.76
N TRP A 296 5.09 7.30 4.37
CA TRP A 296 4.41 7.23 3.09
C TRP A 296 3.27 8.26 3.00
N ARG A 297 3.28 9.04 1.90
CA ARG A 297 2.33 10.15 1.67
C ARG A 297 1.70 10.10 0.28
N GLY A 298 1.64 8.93 -0.30
CA GLY A 298 1.04 8.71 -1.61
C GLY A 298 -0.49 8.76 -1.58
N LYS A 299 -1.06 8.48 -2.73
CA LYS A 299 -2.51 8.37 -2.94
C LYS A 299 -2.88 6.95 -3.32
N GLY A 300 -4.06 6.50 -2.90
CA GLY A 300 -4.61 5.19 -3.27
C GLY A 300 -6.04 5.30 -3.80
N GLN A 301 -6.38 4.55 -4.86
CA GLN A 301 -7.77 4.41 -5.29
C GLN A 301 -8.02 3.03 -5.93
N PHE A 302 -9.22 2.49 -5.69
CA PHE A 302 -9.63 1.17 -6.16
C PHE A 302 -8.77 0.04 -5.59
N ILE A 303 -8.78 -0.07 -4.26
CA ILE A 303 -8.00 -1.07 -3.52
C ILE A 303 -8.93 -2.18 -3.03
N VAL A 304 -8.60 -3.42 -3.36
CA VAL A 304 -9.23 -4.63 -2.84
C VAL A 304 -8.23 -5.38 -1.98
N VAL A 305 -8.64 -5.66 -0.75
CA VAL A 305 -7.93 -6.59 0.15
C VAL A 305 -8.89 -7.71 0.54
N GLN A 306 -8.40 -8.95 0.54
CA GLN A 306 -9.12 -10.09 1.12
C GLN A 306 -8.15 -10.95 1.94
N GLY A 307 -8.29 -10.92 3.26
CA GLY A 307 -7.45 -11.67 4.19
C GLY A 307 -7.56 -13.19 4.03
N PRO A 308 -6.57 -13.94 4.50
CA PRO A 308 -6.49 -15.39 4.39
C PRO A 308 -7.44 -16.08 5.38
N ALA A 309 -7.82 -17.33 5.09
CA ALA A 309 -8.57 -18.17 6.02
C ALA A 309 -7.69 -18.79 7.13
N MET A 310 -6.39 -18.75 6.98
CA MET A 310 -5.38 -19.17 7.96
C MET A 310 -4.18 -18.25 7.82
N SER A 311 -3.58 -17.90 8.96
CA SER A 311 -2.33 -17.16 9.02
C SER A 311 -1.41 -17.80 10.05
N GLY A 312 -0.11 -17.76 9.81
CA GLY A 312 0.93 -18.09 10.77
C GLY A 312 1.40 -16.89 11.60
N GLU A 313 1.01 -15.68 11.16
CA GLU A 313 1.43 -14.42 11.76
C GLU A 313 0.65 -14.08 13.02
N SER A 314 1.21 -13.20 13.83
CA SER A 314 0.69 -12.91 15.17
C SER A 314 -0.39 -11.82 15.20
N ASP A 315 -0.42 -10.94 14.21
CA ASP A 315 -1.29 -9.75 14.16
C ASP A 315 -1.73 -9.39 12.72
N PRO A 316 -2.18 -10.36 11.89
CA PRO A 316 -2.50 -10.11 10.48
C PRO A 316 -3.68 -9.16 10.35
N SER A 317 -3.58 -8.21 9.40
CA SER A 317 -4.61 -7.20 9.19
C SER A 317 -4.98 -7.03 7.72
N GLY A 318 -6.11 -6.41 7.45
CA GLY A 318 -6.44 -5.97 6.11
C GLY A 318 -5.56 -4.81 5.68
N ILE A 319 -5.41 -3.84 6.58
CA ILE A 319 -4.47 -2.71 6.49
C ILE A 319 -3.78 -2.55 7.83
N GLU A 320 -2.44 -2.52 7.84
CA GLU A 320 -1.64 -1.98 8.92
C GLU A 320 -1.13 -0.59 8.50
N ALA A 321 -1.09 0.35 9.45
CA ALA A 321 -0.84 1.75 9.14
C ALA A 321 0.03 2.40 10.21
N ASP A 322 1.29 2.55 9.90
CA ASP A 322 2.29 3.11 10.82
C ASP A 322 2.86 4.43 10.31
N ASN A 323 3.38 5.23 11.23
CA ASN A 323 4.26 6.34 10.87
C ASN A 323 5.73 5.97 11.06
N ASP A 324 6.11 5.54 12.27
CA ASP A 324 7.46 5.09 12.57
C ASP A 324 7.44 4.24 13.85
N ARG A 325 8.03 3.06 13.78
CA ARG A 325 8.04 2.07 14.87
C ARG A 325 8.65 2.62 16.17
N ASP A 326 9.69 3.43 16.07
CA ASP A 326 10.49 3.84 17.20
C ASP A 326 10.26 5.31 17.60
N LEU A 327 9.71 6.13 16.69
CA LEU A 327 9.38 7.52 16.95
C LEU A 327 8.07 7.93 16.28
N ALA A 328 6.95 7.72 16.94
CA ALA A 328 5.61 8.02 16.43
C ALA A 328 5.40 9.49 15.98
N THR A 329 6.32 10.40 16.32
CA THR A 329 6.32 11.81 15.89
C THR A 329 7.33 12.09 14.77
N ALA A 330 7.94 11.05 14.18
CA ALA A 330 8.89 11.21 13.08
C ALA A 330 8.26 11.95 11.89
N THR A 331 9.08 12.69 11.16
CA THR A 331 8.64 13.48 10.00
C THR A 331 9.51 13.21 8.78
N PRO A 332 8.90 13.19 7.59
CA PRO A 332 7.49 13.41 7.28
C PRO A 332 6.57 12.34 7.87
N VAL A 333 5.39 12.73 8.33
CA VAL A 333 4.39 11.80 8.88
C VAL A 333 3.77 10.98 7.75
N SER A 334 3.53 9.68 7.96
CA SER A 334 2.70 8.87 7.08
C SER A 334 1.29 9.47 7.02
N GLU A 335 0.90 9.97 5.84
CA GLU A 335 -0.38 10.66 5.63
C GLU A 335 -0.93 10.40 4.22
N PRO A 336 -1.25 9.15 3.88
CA PRO A 336 -1.82 8.84 2.57
C PRO A 336 -3.24 9.39 2.44
N THR A 337 -3.69 9.51 1.18
CA THR A 337 -5.09 9.78 0.84
C THR A 337 -5.64 8.62 0.03
N ILE A 338 -6.61 7.87 0.57
CA ILE A 338 -7.13 6.65 -0.05
C ILE A 338 -8.64 6.75 -0.22
N TYR A 339 -9.13 6.48 -1.43
CA TYR A 339 -10.54 6.44 -1.77
C TYR A 339 -10.94 5.10 -2.39
N ASN A 340 -12.20 4.72 -2.23
CA ASN A 340 -12.79 3.56 -2.90
C ASN A 340 -12.03 2.25 -2.64
N ALA A 341 -12.02 1.79 -1.39
CA ALA A 341 -11.40 0.52 -1.00
C ALA A 341 -12.44 -0.50 -0.48
N THR A 342 -12.19 -1.77 -0.75
CA THR A 342 -12.94 -2.91 -0.22
C THR A 342 -11.99 -3.79 0.57
N ILE A 343 -12.13 -3.81 1.90
CA ILE A 343 -11.24 -4.49 2.84
C ILE A 343 -12.04 -5.61 3.52
N LEU A 344 -11.71 -6.84 3.19
CA LEU A 344 -12.43 -8.02 3.61
C LEU A 344 -11.54 -8.98 4.37
N GLY A 345 -12.05 -9.49 5.48
CA GLY A 345 -11.47 -10.63 6.17
C GLY A 345 -11.85 -11.97 5.51
N PRO A 346 -11.46 -13.09 6.13
CA PRO A 346 -11.81 -14.42 5.66
C PRO A 346 -13.27 -14.82 5.96
N GLY A 347 -14.01 -13.97 6.64
CA GLY A 347 -15.31 -14.23 7.26
C GLY A 347 -15.18 -14.27 8.78
N ASN A 348 -16.09 -13.61 9.48
CA ASN A 348 -16.04 -13.44 10.93
C ASN A 348 -16.18 -14.75 11.74
N THR A 349 -16.54 -15.87 11.10
CA THR A 349 -16.60 -17.20 11.72
C THR A 349 -15.27 -17.96 11.67
N VAL A 350 -14.28 -17.44 10.96
CA VAL A 350 -12.92 -18.02 10.91
C VAL A 350 -12.17 -17.59 12.19
N SER A 351 -11.40 -18.49 12.77
CA SER A 351 -10.64 -18.21 14.00
C SER A 351 -9.18 -17.93 13.66
N ILE A 352 -8.85 -16.65 13.52
CA ILE A 352 -7.47 -16.16 13.44
C ILE A 352 -7.29 -15.15 14.56
N ALA A 353 -6.27 -15.36 15.37
CA ALA A 353 -5.95 -14.44 16.46
C ALA A 353 -5.54 -13.07 15.89
N ASN A 354 -5.97 -12.02 16.58
CA ASN A 354 -5.61 -10.64 16.29
C ASN A 354 -5.96 -10.10 14.88
N ASN A 355 -6.67 -10.87 14.05
CA ASN A 355 -7.00 -10.46 12.69
C ASN A 355 -8.06 -9.34 12.66
N ARG A 356 -7.65 -8.16 12.24
CA ARG A 356 -8.42 -6.92 12.19
C ARG A 356 -8.47 -6.34 10.78
N ALA A 357 -9.45 -5.48 10.52
CA ALA A 357 -9.56 -4.91 9.17
C ALA A 357 -8.56 -3.77 8.93
N VAL A 358 -8.50 -2.83 9.87
CA VAL A 358 -7.64 -1.64 9.76
C VAL A 358 -7.04 -1.33 11.12
N VAL A 359 -5.74 -1.38 11.22
CA VAL A 359 -4.96 -1.02 12.40
C VAL A 359 -4.24 0.28 12.11
N LEU A 360 -4.49 1.31 12.92
CA LEU A 360 -3.93 2.66 12.79
C LEU A 360 -3.10 2.95 14.04
N ARG A 361 -1.79 3.07 13.90
CA ARG A 361 -0.88 3.15 15.04
C ARG A 361 0.37 3.99 14.81
N ARG A 362 1.18 4.12 15.84
CA ARG A 362 2.52 4.73 15.80
C ARG A 362 2.56 6.14 15.19
N GLY A 363 1.47 6.91 15.35
CA GLY A 363 1.40 8.27 14.87
C GLY A 363 1.09 8.43 13.39
N THR A 364 0.51 7.42 12.75
CA THR A 364 0.02 7.59 11.37
C THR A 364 -1.09 8.62 11.29
N ALA A 365 -1.12 9.36 10.20
CA ALA A 365 -2.21 10.20 9.75
C ALA A 365 -2.82 9.61 8.47
N GLY A 366 -3.70 10.34 7.81
CA GLY A 366 -4.24 9.96 6.51
C GLY A 366 -5.71 10.25 6.35
N ARG A 367 -6.18 10.16 5.11
CA ARG A 367 -7.58 10.38 4.75
C ARG A 367 -8.10 9.17 4.02
N MET A 368 -8.97 8.41 4.66
CA MET A 368 -9.64 7.25 4.11
C MET A 368 -11.11 7.58 3.86
N ALA A 369 -11.60 7.33 2.65
CA ALA A 369 -13.00 7.56 2.31
C ALA A 369 -13.55 6.53 1.31
N ASN A 370 -14.86 6.32 1.34
CA ASN A 370 -15.55 5.39 0.45
C ASN A 370 -15.15 3.93 0.62
N PHE A 371 -14.88 3.50 1.85
CA PHE A 371 -14.51 2.13 2.14
C PHE A 371 -15.73 1.24 2.36
N ILE A 372 -15.58 -0.03 2.02
CA ILE A 372 -16.40 -1.16 2.49
C ILE A 372 -15.48 -2.07 3.30
N ILE A 373 -15.81 -2.28 4.59
CA ILE A 373 -14.98 -3.06 5.53
C ILE A 373 -15.83 -4.16 6.15
N GLY A 374 -15.37 -5.42 6.11
CA GLY A 374 -16.12 -6.48 6.76
C GLY A 374 -15.49 -7.86 6.76
N GLY A 375 -16.04 -8.73 7.63
CA GLY A 375 -15.69 -10.14 7.67
C GLY A 375 -14.42 -10.48 8.46
N PHE A 376 -13.91 -9.57 9.29
CA PHE A 376 -12.75 -9.82 10.14
C PHE A 376 -13.20 -10.48 11.47
N PRO A 377 -12.50 -11.53 11.93
CA PRO A 377 -12.92 -12.29 13.11
C PRO A 377 -12.73 -11.56 14.45
N VAL A 378 -11.85 -10.55 14.53
CA VAL A 378 -11.60 -9.82 15.78
C VAL A 378 -12.30 -8.48 15.81
N SER A 379 -11.98 -7.57 14.89
CA SER A 379 -12.62 -6.25 14.80
C SER A 379 -12.47 -5.62 13.42
N GLY A 380 -13.20 -4.53 13.19
CA GLY A 380 -13.09 -3.73 11.97
C GLY A 380 -11.97 -2.71 12.07
N ILE A 381 -12.06 -1.77 13.00
CA ILE A 381 -11.08 -0.69 13.17
C ILE A 381 -10.48 -0.76 14.57
N ASP A 382 -9.17 -0.59 14.64
CA ASP A 382 -8.36 -0.52 15.85
C ASP A 382 -7.41 0.67 15.72
N VAL A 383 -7.58 1.70 16.55
CA VAL A 383 -6.71 2.87 16.60
C VAL A 383 -5.86 2.77 17.86
N ARG A 384 -4.54 2.76 17.73
CA ARG A 384 -3.63 2.51 18.84
C ARG A 384 -2.78 3.73 19.13
N ASP A 385 -2.37 3.86 20.39
CA ASP A 385 -1.45 4.83 20.98
C ASP A 385 -1.85 6.32 20.93
N ALA A 386 -1.30 7.06 21.90
CA ALA A 386 -1.64 8.46 22.13
C ALA A 386 -1.22 9.40 20.98
N ALA A 387 -0.18 9.07 20.22
CA ALA A 387 0.28 9.89 19.10
C ALA A 387 -0.73 9.83 17.95
N THR A 388 -1.26 8.64 17.66
CA THR A 388 -2.31 8.42 16.66
C THR A 388 -3.63 9.06 17.10
N PHE A 389 -4.02 8.93 18.38
CA PHE A 389 -5.23 9.58 18.92
C PHE A 389 -5.17 11.10 18.77
N ALA A 390 -4.01 11.71 19.00
CA ALA A 390 -3.84 13.15 18.83
C ALA A 390 -4.05 13.61 17.38
N LEU A 391 -3.77 12.76 16.41
CA LEU A 391 -4.00 13.04 14.99
C LEU A 391 -5.44 12.75 14.54
N ALA A 392 -6.17 11.91 15.28
CA ALA A 392 -7.56 11.58 15.00
C ALA A 392 -8.58 12.60 15.55
N THR A 393 -8.17 13.48 16.47
CA THR A 393 -9.07 14.34 17.25
C THR A 393 -8.78 15.83 17.04
N GLY A 394 -9.76 16.66 17.41
CA GLY A 394 -9.65 18.12 17.36
C GLY A 394 -9.92 18.75 16.00
N ALA A 395 -9.88 20.09 15.95
CA ALA A 395 -10.23 20.87 14.75
C ALA A 395 -9.20 20.73 13.60
N THR A 396 -8.00 20.25 13.93
CA THR A 396 -6.90 20.05 12.97
C THR A 396 -6.57 18.57 12.77
N ALA A 397 -7.57 17.70 12.99
CA ALA A 397 -7.40 16.26 12.82
C ALA A 397 -6.88 15.91 11.42
N ARG A 398 -5.79 15.15 11.38
CA ARG A 398 -5.11 14.68 10.17
C ARG A 398 -5.46 13.23 9.86
N LEU A 399 -5.88 12.44 10.85
CA LEU A 399 -6.37 11.08 10.66
C LEU A 399 -7.89 11.12 10.51
N GLN A 400 -8.39 10.77 9.33
CA GLN A 400 -9.82 10.86 8.99
C GLN A 400 -10.29 9.58 8.30
N PHE A 401 -11.46 9.11 8.73
CA PHE A 401 -12.18 8.01 8.10
C PHE A 401 -13.62 8.45 7.84
N THR A 402 -14.04 8.60 6.58
CA THR A 402 -15.30 9.24 6.23
C THR A 402 -16.06 8.50 5.15
N SER A 403 -17.37 8.70 5.06
CA SER A 403 -18.22 8.18 3.98
C SER A 403 -17.98 6.69 3.70
N SER A 404 -17.90 5.86 4.74
CA SER A 404 -17.50 4.47 4.65
C SER A 404 -18.52 3.57 5.33
N LEU A 405 -18.47 2.28 5.03
CA LEU A 405 -19.40 1.28 5.55
C LEU A 405 -18.62 0.14 6.19
N ILE A 406 -19.02 -0.24 7.41
CA ILE A 406 -18.46 -1.35 8.16
C ILE A 406 -19.55 -2.34 8.57
N TRP A 407 -19.31 -3.66 8.35
CA TRP A 407 -20.28 -4.70 8.70
C TRP A 407 -19.63 -6.03 9.03
N SER A 408 -20.35 -6.90 9.75
CA SER A 408 -19.98 -8.32 9.94
C SER A 408 -18.55 -8.56 10.44
N ASN A 409 -18.05 -7.75 11.38
CA ASN A 409 -16.77 -7.95 12.05
C ASN A 409 -16.97 -8.46 13.49
N GLY A 410 -15.96 -9.10 14.02
CA GLY A 410 -15.97 -9.75 15.33
C GLY A 410 -16.71 -11.10 15.34
N PRO A 411 -16.59 -11.87 16.42
CA PRO A 411 -17.10 -13.24 16.49
C PRO A 411 -18.61 -13.37 16.25
N ASP A 412 -19.37 -12.33 16.59
CA ASP A 412 -20.83 -12.26 16.44
C ASP A 412 -21.27 -11.42 15.24
N GLY A 413 -20.31 -10.86 14.47
CA GLY A 413 -20.56 -9.96 13.36
C GLY A 413 -20.90 -8.53 13.77
N MET A 414 -20.82 -8.19 15.06
CA MET A 414 -21.25 -6.90 15.63
C MET A 414 -20.10 -6.12 16.27
N GLN A 415 -18.93 -6.71 16.45
CA GLN A 415 -17.77 -6.05 17.04
C GLN A 415 -16.95 -5.34 15.97
N HIS A 416 -17.37 -4.13 15.62
CA HIS A 416 -16.73 -3.35 14.56
C HIS A 416 -15.53 -2.53 15.05
N PHE A 417 -15.41 -2.33 16.35
CA PHE A 417 -14.36 -1.54 16.99
C PHE A 417 -13.77 -2.34 18.14
N LEU A 418 -12.51 -2.13 18.44
CA LEU A 418 -11.84 -2.82 19.54
C LEU A 418 -11.60 -1.82 20.68
N ASP A 419 -12.44 -1.89 21.72
CA ASP A 419 -12.20 -1.16 22.95
C ASP A 419 -11.02 -1.82 23.71
N ASN A 420 -9.87 -1.21 23.65
CA ASN A 420 -8.74 -1.62 24.48
C ASN A 420 -8.90 -0.98 25.87
N ALA A 421 -9.01 -1.80 26.90
CA ALA A 421 -9.10 -1.32 28.29
C ALA A 421 -7.87 -0.49 28.74
N ALA A 422 -6.81 -0.49 27.96
CA ALA A 422 -5.56 0.22 28.23
C ALA A 422 -5.49 1.61 27.58
N ASP A 423 -6.37 1.94 26.65
CA ASP A 423 -6.42 3.26 26.02
C ASP A 423 -7.75 3.98 26.29
N THR A 424 -7.79 5.26 26.02
CA THR A 424 -8.93 6.13 26.27
C THR A 424 -9.60 6.61 24.99
N PHE A 425 -9.23 6.03 23.83
CA PHE A 425 -9.82 6.41 22.56
C PHE A 425 -11.10 5.60 22.31
N ASP A 426 -12.17 6.29 21.95
CA ASP A 426 -13.46 5.69 21.63
C ASP A 426 -13.61 5.66 20.10
N GLU A 427 -13.18 4.56 19.49
CA GLU A 427 -13.24 4.34 18.03
C GLU A 427 -14.68 4.37 17.54
N ALA A 428 -15.62 3.84 18.34
CA ALA A 428 -17.02 3.81 17.97
C ALA A 428 -17.59 5.23 17.88
N ALA A 429 -17.35 6.07 18.89
CA ALA A 429 -17.76 7.47 18.85
C ALA A 429 -17.05 8.26 17.74
N TRP A 430 -15.75 8.02 17.55
CA TRP A 430 -14.97 8.65 16.50
C TRP A 430 -15.47 8.30 15.10
N PHE A 431 -15.72 7.03 14.83
CA PHE A 431 -16.18 6.57 13.52
C PHE A 431 -17.62 6.96 13.22
N THR A 432 -18.51 6.92 14.24
CA THR A 432 -19.94 7.19 14.09
C THR A 432 -20.31 8.68 14.24
N ASP A 433 -19.33 9.57 14.44
CA ASP A 433 -19.58 11.01 14.42
C ASP A 433 -20.32 11.39 13.11
N ALA A 434 -21.45 12.07 13.27
CA ALA A 434 -22.31 12.42 12.14
C ALA A 434 -21.61 13.22 11.02
N ALA A 435 -20.58 14.01 11.38
CA ALA A 435 -19.79 14.76 10.41
C ALA A 435 -18.94 13.86 9.50
N ARG A 436 -18.70 12.61 9.89
CA ARG A 436 -17.92 11.63 9.09
C ARG A 436 -18.76 10.87 8.07
N ALA A 437 -20.09 10.88 8.22
CA ALA A 437 -21.03 10.19 7.34
C ALA A 437 -20.77 8.68 7.16
N ASN A 438 -20.15 8.03 8.15
CA ASN A 438 -19.91 6.59 8.13
C ASN A 438 -21.17 5.80 8.52
N ARG A 439 -21.24 4.55 8.11
CA ARG A 439 -22.36 3.64 8.40
C ARG A 439 -21.87 2.34 9.01
N VAL A 440 -22.57 1.88 10.05
CA VAL A 440 -22.21 0.69 10.83
C VAL A 440 -23.35 -0.34 10.74
N GLY A 441 -22.99 -1.62 10.60
CA GLY A 441 -23.90 -2.76 10.58
C GLY A 441 -24.78 -2.86 9.34
N VAL A 442 -24.40 -2.19 8.25
CA VAL A 442 -25.17 -2.22 6.99
C VAL A 442 -24.47 -3.14 5.99
N ASP A 443 -25.15 -4.20 5.55
CA ASP A 443 -24.63 -5.17 4.59
C ASP A 443 -24.56 -4.56 3.17
N PRO A 444 -23.39 -4.53 2.53
CA PRO A 444 -23.22 -4.09 1.13
C PRO A 444 -23.75 -5.11 0.12
N MET A 445 -24.17 -6.29 0.56
CA MET A 445 -24.73 -7.39 -0.24
C MET A 445 -23.75 -7.95 -1.28
N LEU A 446 -22.48 -8.06 -0.94
CA LEU A 446 -21.47 -8.65 -1.83
C LEU A 446 -21.80 -10.12 -2.10
N PRO A 447 -21.78 -10.60 -3.37
CA PRO A 447 -22.26 -11.96 -3.72
C PRO A 447 -21.48 -13.10 -3.09
N ALA A 448 -20.15 -12.96 -3.00
CA ALA A 448 -19.27 -13.98 -2.42
C ALA A 448 -18.01 -13.35 -1.82
N PRO A 449 -18.16 -12.51 -0.77
CA PRO A 449 -17.06 -11.68 -0.25
C PRO A 449 -15.91 -12.49 0.36
N PHE A 450 -16.18 -13.70 0.84
CA PHE A 450 -15.22 -14.54 1.54
C PHE A 450 -14.78 -15.78 0.73
N ASN A 451 -15.09 -15.82 -0.57
CA ASN A 451 -14.62 -16.90 -1.43
C ASN A 451 -13.20 -16.58 -1.93
N ALA A 452 -12.22 -17.33 -1.44
CA ALA A 452 -10.80 -17.10 -1.71
C ALA A 452 -10.38 -17.42 -3.16
N THR A 453 -11.12 -18.27 -3.87
CA THR A 453 -10.77 -18.73 -5.22
C THR A 453 -11.67 -18.16 -6.32
N ALA A 454 -12.80 -17.57 -5.94
CA ALA A 454 -13.74 -16.93 -6.85
C ALA A 454 -14.49 -15.80 -6.12
N PRO A 455 -13.77 -14.72 -5.71
CA PRO A 455 -14.38 -13.66 -4.91
C PRO A 455 -15.42 -12.87 -5.71
N GLY A 456 -16.63 -12.77 -5.16
CA GLY A 456 -17.72 -11.97 -5.71
C GLY A 456 -17.81 -10.65 -4.97
N LEU A 457 -17.12 -9.62 -5.45
CA LEU A 457 -16.86 -8.37 -4.72
C LEU A 457 -17.65 -7.17 -5.25
N THR A 458 -18.37 -7.30 -6.35
CA THR A 458 -19.17 -6.21 -6.91
C THR A 458 -20.49 -6.06 -6.15
N PRO A 459 -20.74 -4.93 -5.50
CA PRO A 459 -22.03 -4.68 -4.87
C PRO A 459 -23.15 -4.68 -5.91
N PRO A 460 -24.35 -5.23 -5.64
CA PRO A 460 -25.44 -5.15 -6.58
C PRO A 460 -25.97 -3.71 -6.74
N ALA A 461 -26.60 -3.45 -7.88
CA ALA A 461 -27.31 -2.20 -8.09
C ALA A 461 -28.39 -2.02 -7.02
N GLY A 462 -28.45 -0.85 -6.39
CA GLY A 462 -29.39 -0.57 -5.31
C GLY A 462 -28.96 -1.07 -3.92
N SER A 463 -27.76 -1.64 -3.77
CA SER A 463 -27.16 -1.92 -2.46
C SER A 463 -26.81 -0.62 -1.71
N ALA A 464 -26.48 -0.75 -0.43
CA ALA A 464 -26.02 0.37 0.38
C ALA A 464 -24.76 1.06 -0.17
N ALA A 465 -23.99 0.39 -1.02
CA ALA A 465 -22.78 0.93 -1.64
C ALA A 465 -23.05 2.03 -2.68
N THR A 466 -24.28 2.16 -3.16
CA THR A 466 -24.67 3.14 -4.20
C THR A 466 -24.85 4.56 -3.68
N THR A 467 -24.84 4.77 -2.36
CA THR A 467 -25.16 6.08 -1.74
C THR A 467 -24.21 6.38 -0.59
N GLY A 468 -24.07 7.66 -0.26
CA GLY A 468 -23.32 8.13 0.91
C GLY A 468 -21.79 8.20 0.68
N ALA A 469 -21.32 7.98 -0.53
CA ALA A 469 -19.92 8.17 -0.86
C ALA A 469 -19.57 9.67 -0.97
N ALA A 470 -18.36 10.01 -0.55
CA ALA A 470 -17.74 11.30 -0.83
C ALA A 470 -17.26 11.37 -2.28
N THR A 471 -17.27 12.54 -2.88
CA THR A 471 -16.62 12.76 -4.18
C THR A 471 -15.10 12.75 -4.00
N PRO A 472 -14.36 11.87 -4.68
CA PRO A 472 -12.91 11.91 -4.65
C PRO A 472 -12.36 13.24 -5.19
N PRO A 473 -11.16 13.67 -4.76
CA PRO A 473 -10.53 14.89 -5.26
C PRO A 473 -10.36 14.89 -6.78
N ASN A 474 -10.60 16.03 -7.42
CA ASN A 474 -10.28 16.21 -8.84
C ASN A 474 -8.88 16.83 -8.97
N ASP A 475 -7.84 16.03 -8.76
CA ASP A 475 -6.44 16.46 -8.70
C ASP A 475 -5.53 15.78 -9.75
N GLY A 476 -6.14 15.11 -10.73
CA GLY A 476 -5.44 14.42 -11.82
C GLY A 476 -5.02 12.99 -11.48
N PHE A 477 -5.13 12.54 -10.20
CA PHE A 477 -4.91 11.15 -9.82
C PHE A 477 -6.23 10.40 -9.62
N PHE A 478 -7.14 10.95 -8.81
CA PHE A 478 -8.40 10.28 -8.51
C PHE A 478 -9.39 10.36 -9.68
N ASP A 479 -10.13 9.27 -9.88
CA ASP A 479 -11.36 9.30 -10.65
C ASP A 479 -12.46 9.94 -9.77
N ALA A 480 -12.72 11.22 -10.00
CA ALA A 480 -13.71 11.99 -9.27
C ALA A 480 -15.16 11.53 -9.56
N SER A 481 -15.40 10.73 -10.59
CA SER A 481 -16.70 10.15 -10.91
C SER A 481 -17.04 8.94 -10.04
N ALA A 482 -16.07 8.36 -9.32
CA ALA A 482 -16.22 7.19 -8.46
C ALA A 482 -16.96 7.52 -7.14
N THR A 483 -18.22 7.93 -7.24
CA THR A 483 -19.07 8.35 -6.12
C THR A 483 -19.90 7.19 -5.56
N TRP A 484 -19.25 6.06 -5.32
CA TRP A 484 -19.79 4.86 -4.66
C TRP A 484 -18.86 4.36 -3.57
N LEU A 485 -19.35 3.48 -2.69
CA LEU A 485 -18.53 2.84 -1.66
C LEU A 485 -17.85 1.58 -2.22
N GLY A 486 -16.63 1.35 -1.77
CA GLY A 486 -15.83 0.20 -2.17
C GLY A 486 -15.05 0.39 -3.46
N ALA A 487 -14.23 -0.58 -3.78
CA ALA A 487 -13.31 -0.56 -4.91
C ALA A 487 -13.99 -0.78 -6.28
N LEU A 488 -15.19 -1.37 -6.29
CA LEU A 488 -15.88 -1.79 -7.50
C LEU A 488 -17.22 -1.05 -7.67
N PRO A 489 -17.53 -0.57 -8.89
CA PRO A 489 -18.78 0.13 -9.15
C PRO A 489 -19.98 -0.80 -8.98
N PRO A 490 -21.02 -0.41 -8.21
CA PRO A 490 -22.18 -1.24 -7.97
C PRO A 490 -22.96 -1.59 -9.26
N GLY A 491 -23.42 -2.84 -9.37
CA GLY A 491 -24.24 -3.32 -10.48
C GLY A 491 -23.51 -3.54 -11.81
N VAL A 492 -22.19 -3.41 -11.85
CA VAL A 492 -21.38 -3.58 -13.06
C VAL A 492 -20.83 -5.01 -13.12
N ALA A 493 -21.30 -5.80 -14.07
CA ALA A 493 -20.90 -7.21 -14.19
C ALA A 493 -19.44 -7.39 -14.60
N THR A 494 -18.93 -6.54 -15.52
CA THR A 494 -17.52 -6.52 -15.93
C THR A 494 -16.88 -5.29 -15.37
N ASN A 495 -15.95 -5.47 -14.43
CA ASN A 495 -15.26 -4.39 -13.73
C ASN A 495 -13.74 -4.44 -14.03
N TRP A 496 -12.98 -3.51 -13.45
CA TRP A 496 -11.55 -3.37 -13.70
C TRP A 496 -10.69 -4.60 -13.28
N MET A 497 -11.21 -5.50 -12.44
CA MET A 497 -10.51 -6.75 -12.10
C MET A 497 -10.67 -7.82 -13.20
N SER A 498 -11.65 -7.66 -14.10
CA SER A 498 -12.03 -8.70 -15.05
C SER A 498 -10.93 -8.95 -16.09
N GLY A 499 -10.66 -10.23 -16.36
CA GLY A 499 -9.80 -10.68 -17.44
C GLY A 499 -8.32 -10.84 -17.10
N TRP A 500 -7.80 -10.14 -16.11
CA TRP A 500 -6.38 -10.18 -15.77
C TRP A 500 -6.08 -10.76 -14.37
N THR A 501 -7.01 -10.71 -13.43
CA THR A 501 -6.82 -11.28 -12.08
C THR A 501 -6.99 -12.80 -12.09
N SER A 502 -6.31 -13.47 -11.14
CA SER A 502 -6.38 -14.92 -10.96
C SER A 502 -6.25 -15.26 -9.46
N PHE A 503 -6.99 -16.26 -9.01
CA PHE A 503 -7.04 -16.65 -7.60
C PHE A 503 -6.76 -18.14 -7.42
N PRO A 504 -5.56 -18.63 -7.79
CA PRO A 504 -5.23 -20.05 -7.68
C PRO A 504 -5.15 -20.48 -6.22
N ALA A 505 -5.70 -21.65 -5.89
CA ALA A 505 -5.64 -22.19 -4.54
C ALA A 505 -4.20 -22.59 -4.13
N ASN A 506 -3.41 -23.06 -5.08
CA ASN A 506 -2.04 -23.54 -4.90
C ASN A 506 -1.34 -23.83 -6.25
#